data_302b2004f78817ab8b3f004a5e516737
#
_entry.id   302b2004f78817ab8b3f004a5e516737
#
_cell.length_a   1.000
_cell.length_b   1.000
_cell.length_c   1.000
_cell.angle_alpha   90.00
_cell.angle_beta   90.00
_cell.angle_gamma   90.00
#
_symmetry.space_group_name_H-M   'P 1'
#
loop_
_entity.id
_entity.type
_entity.pdbx_description
1 polymer ?
#
loop_
_entity_poly.entity_id
_entity_poly.type
_entity_poly.pdbx_seq_one_letter_code
_entity_poly.pdbx_strand_id
1 'polypeptide(L)'
;GSPVSSVVGLTVLDVLARDGLQENALIVGDHLKARINELATRHPLIGTVHGSGLYMGVELVRDRTTLDPAVSETAAICERMRELGVIVQPTGDRQNVLKMKPPMCITRQSADFFVDTFERVLRTGF
;
A
#
# COMPACT_ATOMS: atom_id res chain seq x y z
N GLY A 1 -10.68 -25.93 -21.28
CA GLY A 1 -9.29 -25.82 -20.89
C GLY A 1 -8.38 -25.49 -22.06
N SER A 2 -7.56 -24.49 -21.87
CA SER A 2 -6.53 -24.10 -22.84
C SER A 2 -5.17 -24.67 -22.37
N PRO A 3 -4.48 -25.48 -23.18
CA PRO A 3 -3.15 -26.00 -22.85
C PRO A 3 -2.15 -24.89 -22.55
N VAL A 4 -2.17 -23.80 -23.31
CA VAL A 4 -1.29 -22.63 -23.12
C VAL A 4 -1.55 -21.97 -21.76
N SER A 5 -2.81 -21.68 -21.42
CA SER A 5 -3.16 -21.09 -20.13
C SER A 5 -2.81 -22.01 -18.95
N SER A 6 -2.94 -23.33 -19.13
CA SER A 6 -2.57 -24.30 -18.10
C SER A 6 -1.06 -24.31 -17.85
N VAL A 7 -0.24 -24.28 -18.90
CA VAL A 7 1.23 -24.19 -18.79
C VAL A 7 1.64 -22.88 -18.13
N VAL A 8 1.04 -21.76 -18.52
CA VAL A 8 1.28 -20.46 -17.88
C VAL A 8 0.95 -20.50 -16.39
N GLY A 9 -0.22 -21.07 -16.03
CA GLY A 9 -0.62 -21.21 -14.64
C GLY A 9 0.37 -22.04 -13.79
N LEU A 10 0.83 -23.18 -14.31
CA LEU A 10 1.84 -24.02 -13.66
C LEU A 10 3.17 -23.25 -13.52
N THR A 11 3.60 -22.56 -14.57
CA THR A 11 4.82 -21.74 -14.52
C THR A 11 4.73 -20.64 -13.45
N VAL A 12 3.58 -20.00 -13.28
CA VAL A 12 3.37 -19.00 -12.21
C VAL A 12 3.57 -19.64 -10.84
N LEU A 13 3.03 -20.83 -10.59
CA LEU A 13 3.21 -21.55 -9.33
C LEU A 13 4.69 -21.90 -9.10
N ASP A 14 5.41 -22.34 -10.11
CA ASP A 14 6.84 -22.63 -10.02
C ASP A 14 7.65 -21.37 -9.70
N VAL A 15 7.33 -20.23 -10.31
CA VAL A 15 7.97 -18.94 -10.04
C VAL A 15 7.70 -18.48 -8.60
N LEU A 16 6.48 -18.60 -8.13
CA LEU A 16 6.11 -18.25 -6.75
C LEU A 16 6.97 -19.02 -5.73
N ALA A 17 7.14 -20.34 -5.95
CA ALA A 17 7.94 -21.18 -5.07
C ALA A 17 9.44 -20.91 -5.20
N ARG A 18 9.96 -20.88 -6.45
CA ARG A 18 11.39 -20.71 -6.74
C ARG A 18 11.94 -19.38 -6.23
N ASP A 19 11.20 -18.30 -6.43
CA ASP A 19 11.65 -16.95 -6.13
C ASP A 19 11.24 -16.51 -4.69
N GLY A 20 10.62 -17.40 -3.91
CA GLY A 20 10.23 -17.13 -2.51
C GLY A 20 9.25 -15.95 -2.37
N LEU A 21 8.36 -15.76 -3.36
CA LEU A 21 7.54 -14.55 -3.44
C LEU A 21 6.53 -14.43 -2.32
N GLN A 22 6.03 -15.54 -1.77
CA GLN A 22 5.11 -15.52 -0.62
C GLN A 22 5.83 -15.07 0.65
N GLU A 23 7.05 -15.55 0.88
CA GLU A 23 7.88 -15.12 2.00
C GLU A 23 8.26 -13.65 1.87
N ASN A 24 8.66 -13.20 0.68
CA ASN A 24 8.95 -11.79 0.41
C ASN A 24 7.71 -10.91 0.69
N ALA A 25 6.52 -11.36 0.27
CA ALA A 25 5.28 -10.63 0.52
C ALA A 25 4.99 -10.49 2.02
N LEU A 26 5.28 -11.51 2.82
CA LEU A 26 5.13 -11.44 4.27
C LEU A 26 6.14 -10.47 4.88
N ILE A 27 7.43 -10.65 4.61
CA ILE A 27 8.53 -9.87 5.22
C ILE A 27 8.42 -8.39 4.84
N VAL A 28 8.26 -8.09 3.55
CA VAL A 28 8.17 -6.70 3.08
C VAL A 28 6.83 -6.07 3.47
N GLY A 29 5.76 -6.85 3.49
CA GLY A 29 4.45 -6.41 3.95
C GLY A 29 4.45 -6.02 5.43
N ASP A 30 5.03 -6.83 6.30
CA ASP A 30 5.17 -6.52 7.73
C ASP A 30 6.04 -5.28 7.96
N HIS A 31 7.13 -5.14 7.19
CA HIS A 31 7.96 -3.95 7.22
C HIS A 31 7.18 -2.68 6.83
N LEU A 32 6.45 -2.71 5.71
CA LEU A 32 5.59 -1.61 5.27
C LEU A 32 4.55 -1.23 6.34
N LYS A 33 3.86 -2.23 6.88
CA LYS A 33 2.83 -2.04 7.91
C LYS A 33 3.40 -1.40 9.17
N ALA A 34 4.56 -1.86 9.62
CA ALA A 34 5.25 -1.31 10.79
C ALA A 34 5.62 0.16 10.57
N ARG A 35 6.21 0.50 9.42
CA ARG A 35 6.59 1.87 9.10
C ARG A 35 5.41 2.81 8.97
N ILE A 36 4.32 2.37 8.33
CA ILE A 36 3.11 3.21 8.21
C ILE A 36 2.46 3.41 9.58
N ASN A 37 2.42 2.40 10.44
CA ASN A 37 1.93 2.54 11.81
C ASN A 37 2.80 3.51 12.64
N GLU A 38 4.11 3.55 12.41
CA GLU A 38 4.99 4.55 13.01
C GLU A 38 4.64 5.96 12.52
N LEU A 39 4.38 6.16 11.22
CA LEU A 39 3.90 7.45 10.69
C LEU A 39 2.59 7.88 11.33
N ALA A 40 1.68 6.94 11.60
CA ALA A 40 0.39 7.21 12.23
C ALA A 40 0.54 7.86 13.63
N THR A 41 1.65 7.67 14.31
CA THR A 41 1.91 8.32 15.60
C THR A 41 2.14 9.82 15.46
N ARG A 42 2.63 10.27 14.32
CA ARG A 42 2.98 11.66 14.01
C ARG A 42 1.96 12.36 13.10
N HIS A 43 1.19 11.57 12.37
CA HIS A 43 0.21 12.07 11.38
C HIS A 43 -1.20 11.58 11.72
N PRO A 44 -2.02 12.39 12.39
CA PRO A 44 -3.37 12.01 12.83
C PRO A 44 -4.31 11.61 11.69
N LEU A 45 -4.03 12.05 10.47
CA LEU A 45 -4.80 11.71 9.27
C LEU A 45 -4.79 10.20 8.98
N ILE A 46 -3.72 9.48 9.36
CA ILE A 46 -3.66 8.02 9.21
C ILE A 46 -4.51 7.39 10.32
N GLY A 47 -5.64 6.82 9.96
CA GLY A 47 -6.54 6.11 10.88
C GLY A 47 -6.03 4.71 11.19
N THR A 48 -6.20 3.79 10.25
CA THR A 48 -5.88 2.37 10.43
C THR A 48 -5.19 1.79 9.19
N VAL A 49 -4.26 0.85 9.42
CA VAL A 49 -3.64 0.04 8.36
C VAL A 49 -4.27 -1.34 8.36
N HIS A 50 -5.04 -1.63 7.32
CA HIS A 50 -5.73 -2.90 7.11
C HIS A 50 -4.91 -3.86 6.24
N GLY A 51 -5.18 -5.15 6.36
CA GLY A 51 -4.66 -6.17 5.46
C GLY A 51 -3.44 -6.92 5.99
N SER A 52 -2.92 -7.80 5.14
CA SER A 52 -1.80 -8.70 5.45
C SER A 52 -0.91 -8.87 4.20
N GLY A 53 0.36 -9.16 4.43
CA GLY A 53 1.34 -9.26 3.35
C GLY A 53 1.37 -7.96 2.52
N LEU A 54 1.34 -8.10 1.21
CA LEU A 54 1.34 -6.97 0.25
C LEU A 54 -0.07 -6.56 -0.22
N TYR A 55 -1.11 -7.10 0.41
CA TYR A 55 -2.49 -6.68 0.16
C TYR A 55 -2.97 -5.83 1.33
N MET A 56 -2.78 -4.52 1.23
CA MET A 56 -3.01 -3.58 2.32
C MET A 56 -3.82 -2.37 1.88
N GLY A 57 -4.41 -1.70 2.87
CA GLY A 57 -5.05 -0.41 2.73
C GLY A 57 -4.71 0.49 3.91
N VAL A 58 -4.41 1.76 3.62
CA VAL A 58 -4.24 2.79 4.64
C VAL A 58 -5.48 3.66 4.66
N GLU A 59 -6.27 3.53 5.71
CA GLU A 59 -7.48 4.33 5.89
C GLU A 59 -7.11 5.72 6.40
N LEU A 60 -7.59 6.76 5.71
CA LEU A 60 -7.38 8.14 6.09
C LEU A 60 -8.66 8.73 6.67
N VAL A 61 -8.55 9.35 7.83
CA VAL A 61 -9.67 9.94 8.58
C VAL A 61 -9.32 11.34 9.06
N ARG A 62 -10.29 12.24 9.09
CA ARG A 62 -10.12 13.59 9.66
C ARG A 62 -10.13 13.56 11.18
N ASP A 63 -10.87 12.62 11.74
CA ASP A 63 -11.01 12.43 13.17
C ASP A 63 -11.02 10.94 13.50
N ARG A 64 -10.11 10.51 14.37
CA ARG A 64 -9.97 9.09 14.78
C ARG A 64 -11.08 8.62 15.73
N THR A 65 -11.80 9.52 16.35
CA THR A 65 -12.91 9.19 17.28
C THR A 65 -14.20 8.96 16.51
N THR A 66 -14.52 9.87 15.60
CA THR A 66 -15.73 9.80 14.78
C THR A 66 -15.54 8.98 13.50
N LEU A 67 -14.30 8.70 13.11
CA LEU A 67 -13.90 8.05 11.86
C LEU A 67 -14.39 8.82 10.62
N ASP A 68 -14.44 10.16 10.70
CA ASP A 68 -14.84 10.99 9.58
C ASP A 68 -13.86 10.78 8.40
N PRO A 69 -14.34 10.30 7.23
CA PRO A 69 -13.46 9.92 6.13
C PRO A 69 -12.81 11.12 5.45
N ALA A 70 -11.50 11.06 5.27
CA ALA A 70 -10.70 12.09 4.61
C ALA A 70 -10.71 11.93 3.07
N VAL A 71 -11.86 12.08 2.43
CA VAL A 71 -12.07 11.77 1.01
C VAL A 71 -11.26 12.69 0.09
N SER A 72 -11.41 14.01 0.24
CA SER A 72 -10.69 15.01 -0.56
C SER A 72 -9.19 14.97 -0.32
N GLU A 73 -8.80 14.75 0.92
CA GLU A 73 -7.40 14.62 1.31
C GLU A 73 -6.77 13.37 0.69
N THR A 74 -7.49 12.25 0.67
CA THR A 74 -7.00 11.01 0.03
C THR A 74 -6.76 11.21 -1.46
N ALA A 75 -7.69 11.85 -2.17
CA ALA A 75 -7.54 12.15 -3.60
C ALA A 75 -6.31 13.06 -3.85
N ALA A 76 -6.17 14.14 -3.09
CA ALA A 76 -5.06 15.08 -3.21
C ALA A 76 -3.71 14.41 -2.89
N ILE A 77 -3.65 13.56 -1.85
CA ILE A 77 -2.47 12.77 -1.51
C ILE A 77 -2.07 11.84 -2.66
N CYS A 78 -3.03 11.12 -3.26
CA CYS A 78 -2.75 10.25 -4.40
C CYS A 78 -2.15 11.01 -5.57
N GLU A 79 -2.69 12.20 -5.88
CA GLU A 79 -2.20 13.06 -6.96
C GLU A 79 -0.79 13.56 -6.65
N ARG A 80 -0.55 14.00 -5.43
CA ARG A 80 0.78 14.47 -5.03
C ARG A 80 1.82 13.34 -5.01
N MET A 81 1.45 12.15 -4.59
CA MET A 81 2.33 10.98 -4.65
C MET A 81 2.66 10.60 -6.09
N ARG A 82 1.69 10.69 -7.01
CA ARG A 82 1.90 10.46 -8.45
C ARG A 82 2.97 11.40 -9.02
N GLU A 83 2.91 12.69 -8.68
CA GLU A 83 3.93 13.68 -9.10
C GLU A 83 5.34 13.34 -8.57
N LEU A 84 5.41 12.65 -7.44
CA LEU A 84 6.65 12.21 -6.80
C LEU A 84 7.09 10.79 -7.20
N GLY A 85 6.43 10.20 -8.21
CA GLY A 85 6.80 8.91 -8.78
C GLY A 85 6.15 7.69 -8.12
N VAL A 86 5.11 7.87 -7.29
CA VAL A 86 4.37 6.79 -6.65
C VAL A 86 2.93 6.78 -7.12
N ILE A 87 2.51 5.70 -7.76
CA ILE A 87 1.12 5.50 -8.20
C ILE A 87 0.38 4.69 -7.15
N VAL A 88 -0.61 5.32 -6.53
CA VAL A 88 -1.54 4.72 -5.58
C VAL A 88 -2.94 5.27 -5.85
N GLN A 89 -3.97 4.50 -5.55
CA GLN A 89 -5.36 4.88 -5.82
C GLN A 89 -6.22 4.81 -4.57
N PRO A 90 -7.22 5.69 -4.44
CA PRO A 90 -8.22 5.56 -3.41
C PRO A 90 -9.11 4.33 -3.67
N THR A 91 -9.65 3.77 -2.61
CA THR A 91 -10.61 2.65 -2.64
C THR A 91 -11.53 2.71 -1.43
N GLY A 92 -12.42 1.73 -1.33
CA GLY A 92 -13.45 1.66 -0.31
C GLY A 92 -14.70 2.45 -0.70
N ASP A 93 -15.79 2.21 0.00
CA ASP A 93 -17.10 2.84 -0.29
C ASP A 93 -17.04 4.37 -0.20
N ARG A 94 -16.16 4.89 0.65
CA ARG A 94 -15.96 6.32 0.89
C ARG A 94 -14.72 6.90 0.23
N GLN A 95 -13.97 6.10 -0.56
CA GLN A 95 -12.77 6.54 -1.28
C GLN A 95 -11.70 7.19 -0.38
N ASN A 96 -11.61 6.77 0.87
CA ASN A 96 -10.67 7.27 1.87
C ASN A 96 -9.58 6.26 2.28
N VAL A 97 -9.40 5.20 1.50
CA VAL A 97 -8.39 4.16 1.73
C VAL A 97 -7.38 4.17 0.59
N LEU A 98 -6.11 4.35 0.89
CA LEU A 98 -5.03 4.16 -0.07
C LEU A 98 -4.87 2.66 -0.35
N LYS A 99 -5.15 2.24 -1.57
CA LYS A 99 -5.09 0.84 -2.00
C LYS A 99 -3.66 0.44 -2.35
N MET A 100 -3.10 -0.50 -1.61
CA MET A 100 -1.74 -0.98 -1.80
C MET A 100 -1.74 -2.43 -2.27
N LYS A 101 -1.31 -2.64 -3.51
CA LYS A 101 -1.13 -3.96 -4.15
C LYS A 101 0.14 -3.93 -5.00
N PRO A 102 1.31 -3.77 -4.41
CA PRO A 102 2.56 -3.80 -5.17
C PRO A 102 2.84 -5.21 -5.71
N PRO A 103 3.73 -5.36 -6.70
CA PRO A 103 4.15 -6.68 -7.17
C PRO A 103 4.81 -7.47 -6.04
N MET A 104 4.62 -8.80 -6.03
CA MET A 104 5.14 -9.67 -4.96
C MET A 104 6.68 -9.67 -4.84
N CYS A 105 7.38 -9.23 -5.88
CA CYS A 105 8.85 -9.08 -5.90
C CYS A 105 9.33 -7.70 -5.41
N ILE A 106 8.46 -6.86 -4.85
CA ILE A 106 8.86 -5.54 -4.34
C ILE A 106 9.99 -5.68 -3.32
N THR A 107 10.99 -4.84 -3.43
CA THR A 107 12.12 -4.81 -2.49
C THR A 107 11.79 -3.96 -1.26
N ARG A 108 12.52 -4.19 -0.19
CA ARG A 108 12.43 -3.34 1.02
C ARG A 108 12.77 -1.89 0.71
N GLN A 109 13.76 -1.64 -0.17
CA GLN A 109 14.14 -0.30 -0.60
C GLN A 109 12.99 0.42 -1.33
N SER A 110 12.27 -0.29 -2.22
CA SER A 110 11.11 0.30 -2.90
C SER A 110 9.95 0.55 -1.94
N ALA A 111 9.77 -0.32 -0.94
CA ALA A 111 8.80 -0.12 0.13
C ALA A 111 9.14 1.12 0.97
N ASP A 112 10.42 1.31 1.31
CA ASP A 112 10.88 2.50 2.03
C ASP A 112 10.67 3.77 1.21
N PHE A 113 10.95 3.73 -0.09
CA PHE A 113 10.68 4.87 -0.99
C PHE A 113 9.19 5.28 -0.98
N PHE A 114 8.28 4.31 -0.96
CA PHE A 114 6.85 4.58 -0.82
C PHE A 114 6.55 5.31 0.50
N VAL A 115 7.04 4.79 1.61
CA VAL A 115 6.76 5.35 2.95
C VAL A 115 7.37 6.74 3.09
N ASP A 116 8.60 6.94 2.66
CA ASP A 116 9.29 8.24 2.71
C ASP A 116 8.57 9.29 1.86
N THR A 117 8.09 8.88 0.67
CA THR A 117 7.30 9.75 -0.20
C THR A 117 5.96 10.11 0.45
N PHE A 118 5.28 9.15 1.04
CA PHE A 118 4.02 9.37 1.75
C PHE A 118 4.21 10.32 2.95
N GLU A 119 5.23 10.09 3.77
CA GLU A 119 5.57 11.00 4.88
C GLU A 119 5.88 12.42 4.38
N ARG A 120 6.65 12.54 3.29
CA ARG A 120 6.94 13.84 2.68
C ARG A 120 5.66 14.57 2.30
N VAL A 121 4.71 13.89 1.65
CA VAL A 121 3.41 14.47 1.25
C VAL A 121 2.62 14.92 2.48
N LEU A 122 2.51 14.08 3.51
CA LEU A 122 1.81 14.41 4.75
C LEU A 122 2.42 15.62 5.48
N ARG A 123 3.73 15.78 5.39
CA ARG A 123 4.46 16.86 6.06
C ARG A 123 4.44 18.18 5.28
N THR A 124 4.57 18.13 3.95
CA THR A 124 4.69 19.35 3.12
C THR A 124 3.36 19.87 2.61
N GLY A 125 2.29 19.12 2.77
CA GLY A 125 0.96 19.42 2.28
C GLY A 125 0.65 18.81 0.89
N PHE A 126 -0.62 18.80 0.57
CA PHE A 126 -1.22 18.18 -0.64
C PHE A 126 -2.44 18.97 -1.09
#